data_961362c6e3e33b9910e92bb0ea2aad9b
#
_entry.id   961362c6e3e33b9910e92bb0ea2aad9b
#
_cell.length_a   1.000
_cell.length_b   1.000
_cell.length_c   1.000
_cell.angle_alpha   90.00
_cell.angle_beta   90.00
_cell.angle_gamma   90.00
#
_symmetry.space_group_name_H-M   'P 1'
#
loop_
_entity.id
_entity.type
_entity.pdbx_description
1 polymer ?
#
loop_
_entity_poly.entity_id
_entity_poly.type
_entity_poly.pdbx_seq_one_letter_code
_entity_poly.pdbx_strand_id
1 'polypeptide(L)'
;TTKAVAELLHMAGVNFAVLGKRETCTGDPARRSGNEFLYQILSRENIETFNEVFAGRPKGKKKVVVTCPHCFTTIGRDYAQSGFELEMLHHTQLLNTLIKEKRLKPSPHKSEQKLTYHDPCYLGRHNQIYEPPRELLESAGVEVNEMPRNKERSFCCGAGGGRMWMEEKIGERINLNRVDEAIATGAEEVAVGCPFCRVMVSDGMVAKNSSVEVL
;
A
#
# COMPACT_ATOMS: atom_id res chain seq x y z
N THR A 1 -4.46 -0.40 -9.82
CA THR A 1 -4.74 0.38 -8.59
C THR A 1 -4.71 1.88 -8.84
N THR A 2 -3.61 2.49 -9.38
CA THR A 2 -3.47 3.95 -9.55
C THR A 2 -4.59 4.55 -10.40
N LYS A 3 -4.92 3.95 -11.56
CA LYS A 3 -6.02 4.42 -12.42
C LYS A 3 -7.35 4.40 -11.68
N ALA A 4 -7.68 3.31 -10.98
CA ALA A 4 -8.92 3.20 -10.20
C ALA A 4 -8.99 4.26 -9.09
N VAL A 5 -7.89 4.51 -8.36
CA VAL A 5 -7.84 5.58 -7.35
C VAL A 5 -8.08 6.96 -7.99
N ALA A 6 -7.47 7.26 -9.14
CA ALA A 6 -7.68 8.52 -9.83
C ALA A 6 -9.15 8.71 -10.28
N GLU A 7 -9.78 7.65 -10.80
CA GLU A 7 -11.20 7.66 -11.16
C GLU A 7 -12.10 7.93 -9.95
N LEU A 8 -11.85 7.25 -8.82
CA LEU A 8 -12.60 7.46 -7.58
C LEU A 8 -12.43 8.87 -7.01
N LEU A 9 -11.21 9.43 -7.07
CA LEU A 9 -10.95 10.81 -6.65
C LEU A 9 -11.68 11.82 -7.54
N HIS A 10 -11.73 11.56 -8.86
CA HIS A 10 -12.48 12.39 -9.80
C HIS A 10 -13.99 12.33 -9.51
N MET A 11 -14.54 11.13 -9.31
CA MET A 11 -15.95 10.94 -8.94
C MET A 11 -16.31 11.65 -7.63
N ALA A 12 -15.38 11.68 -6.65
CA ALA A 12 -15.55 12.37 -5.39
C ALA A 12 -15.35 13.90 -5.47
N GLY A 13 -15.09 14.46 -6.65
CA GLY A 13 -14.85 15.90 -6.84
C GLY A 13 -13.57 16.38 -6.14
N VAL A 14 -12.56 15.52 -5.99
CA VAL A 14 -11.26 15.90 -5.42
C VAL A 14 -10.42 16.59 -6.48
N ASN A 15 -9.92 17.78 -6.17
CA ASN A 15 -8.94 18.45 -7.03
C ASN A 15 -7.55 17.88 -6.72
N PHE A 16 -7.00 17.08 -7.61
CA PHE A 16 -5.69 16.45 -7.47
C PHE A 16 -4.87 16.57 -8.76
N ALA A 17 -3.57 16.36 -8.65
CA ALA A 17 -2.66 16.25 -9.77
C ALA A 17 -1.74 15.03 -9.57
N VAL A 18 -1.15 14.57 -10.66
CA VAL A 18 -0.11 13.53 -10.67
C VAL A 18 1.20 14.12 -11.16
N LEU A 19 2.33 13.61 -10.67
CA LEU A 19 3.65 14.11 -11.08
C LEU A 19 4.00 13.70 -12.53
N GLY A 20 3.36 12.65 -13.04
CA GLY A 20 3.57 12.16 -14.40
C GLY A 20 5.04 11.75 -14.62
N LYS A 21 5.68 12.32 -15.64
CA LYS A 21 7.08 11.99 -15.98
C LYS A 21 8.11 12.44 -14.94
N ARG A 22 7.71 13.22 -13.94
CA ARG A 22 8.55 13.67 -12.83
C ARG A 22 8.47 12.75 -11.62
N GLU A 23 7.65 11.70 -11.68
CA GLU A 23 7.57 10.69 -10.65
C GLU A 23 8.79 9.77 -10.72
N THR A 24 9.56 9.72 -9.65
CA THR A 24 10.73 8.85 -9.50
C THR A 24 10.57 7.94 -8.28
N CYS A 25 11.42 6.92 -8.17
CA CYS A 25 11.43 6.05 -7.01
C CYS A 25 11.75 6.84 -5.74
N THR A 26 11.05 6.57 -4.65
CA THR A 26 11.28 7.23 -3.35
C THR A 26 12.59 6.81 -2.66
N GLY A 27 13.26 5.79 -3.18
CA GLY A 27 14.52 5.28 -2.64
C GLY A 27 14.35 4.24 -1.52
N ASP A 28 13.12 3.86 -1.13
CA ASP A 28 12.91 2.83 -0.11
C ASP A 28 13.68 1.52 -0.40
N PRO A 29 13.59 0.91 -1.58
CA PRO A 29 14.34 -0.31 -1.87
C PRO A 29 15.86 -0.14 -1.74
N ALA A 30 16.40 0.99 -2.19
CA ALA A 30 17.82 1.28 -2.09
C ALA A 30 18.27 1.36 -0.62
N ARG A 31 17.53 2.12 0.20
CA ARG A 31 17.82 2.26 1.62
C ARG A 31 17.74 0.94 2.37
N ARG A 32 16.66 0.16 2.14
CA ARG A 32 16.42 -1.13 2.81
C ARG A 32 17.43 -2.22 2.40
N SER A 33 18.04 -2.10 1.23
CA SER A 33 19.14 -2.98 0.79
C SER A 33 20.54 -2.46 1.16
N GLY A 34 20.64 -1.35 1.89
CA GLY A 34 21.90 -0.79 2.36
C GLY A 34 22.60 0.18 1.39
N ASN A 35 21.95 0.51 0.26
CA ASN A 35 22.49 1.51 -0.68
C ASN A 35 22.05 2.92 -0.30
N GLU A 36 22.64 3.44 0.80
CA GLU A 36 22.31 4.76 1.32
C GLU A 36 22.66 5.89 0.34
N PHE A 37 23.74 5.72 -0.45
CA PHE A 37 24.13 6.72 -1.44
C PHE A 37 23.04 6.92 -2.51
N LEU A 38 22.51 5.84 -3.08
CA LEU A 38 21.42 5.92 -4.05
C LEU A 38 20.14 6.47 -3.41
N TYR A 39 19.85 6.06 -2.17
CA TYR A 39 18.71 6.63 -1.43
C TYR A 39 18.82 8.15 -1.29
N GLN A 40 19.98 8.67 -0.92
CA GLN A 40 20.24 10.10 -0.75
C GLN A 40 20.00 10.89 -2.05
N ILE A 41 20.43 10.34 -3.21
CA ILE A 41 20.18 10.96 -4.51
C ILE A 41 18.67 11.02 -4.79
N LEU A 42 18.00 9.88 -4.73
CA LEU A 42 16.58 9.77 -5.03
C LEU A 42 15.70 10.62 -4.09
N SER A 43 16.02 10.64 -2.81
CA SER A 43 15.27 11.45 -1.83
C SER A 43 15.42 12.93 -2.10
N ARG A 44 16.63 13.40 -2.46
CA ARG A 44 16.88 14.80 -2.80
C ARG A 44 16.08 15.23 -4.03
N GLU A 45 16.13 14.46 -5.11
CA GLU A 45 15.37 14.72 -6.34
C GLU A 45 13.85 14.80 -6.07
N ASN A 46 13.33 13.88 -5.27
CA ASN A 46 11.92 13.90 -4.88
C ASN A 46 11.58 15.14 -4.03
N ILE A 47 12.41 15.50 -3.06
CA ILE A 47 12.23 16.68 -2.22
C ILE A 47 12.21 17.96 -3.07
N GLU A 48 13.13 18.09 -4.01
CA GLU A 48 13.16 19.22 -4.95
C GLU A 48 11.86 19.28 -5.78
N THR A 49 11.44 18.15 -6.35
CA THR A 49 10.18 18.05 -7.10
C THR A 49 8.97 18.46 -6.25
N PHE A 50 8.86 17.99 -5.02
CA PHE A 50 7.77 18.38 -4.13
C PHE A 50 7.81 19.86 -3.74
N ASN A 51 9.00 20.41 -3.49
CA ASN A 51 9.15 21.83 -3.19
C ASN A 51 8.66 22.71 -4.35
N GLU A 52 8.98 22.34 -5.58
CA GLU A 52 8.50 23.04 -6.77
C GLU A 52 6.97 22.95 -6.93
N VAL A 53 6.43 21.73 -6.85
CA VAL A 53 4.98 21.47 -7.02
C VAL A 53 4.15 22.18 -5.96
N PHE A 54 4.66 22.27 -4.74
CA PHE A 54 3.98 22.92 -3.61
C PHE A 54 4.42 24.36 -3.37
N ALA A 55 5.20 24.96 -4.29
CA ALA A 55 5.61 26.35 -4.18
C ALA A 55 4.38 27.28 -4.05
N GLY A 56 4.42 28.20 -3.09
CA GLY A 56 3.33 29.14 -2.83
C GLY A 56 2.05 28.55 -2.22
N ARG A 57 1.98 27.24 -1.99
CA ARG A 57 0.81 26.62 -1.34
C ARG A 57 0.93 26.69 0.18
N PRO A 58 -0.16 27.01 0.92
CA PRO A 58 -0.16 27.00 2.37
C PRO A 58 0.08 25.58 2.91
N LYS A 59 0.69 25.45 4.11
CA LYS A 59 1.08 24.15 4.71
C LYS A 59 -0.06 23.12 4.73
N GLY A 60 -1.27 23.51 5.13
CA GLY A 60 -2.44 22.60 5.19
C GLY A 60 -3.02 22.15 3.84
N LYS A 61 -2.46 22.65 2.72
CA LYS A 61 -2.83 22.22 1.36
C LYS A 61 -1.76 21.33 0.70
N LYS A 62 -0.68 21.02 1.41
CA LYS A 62 0.42 20.20 0.92
C LYS A 62 0.21 18.75 1.35
N LYS A 63 -0.63 18.03 0.62
CA LYS A 63 -0.96 16.62 0.89
C LYS A 63 -0.51 15.74 -0.26
N VAL A 64 0.09 14.61 0.07
CA VAL A 64 0.47 13.58 -0.91
C VAL A 64 -0.29 12.30 -0.60
N VAL A 65 -0.94 11.75 -1.62
CA VAL A 65 -1.66 10.48 -1.54
C VAL A 65 -0.86 9.41 -2.28
N VAL A 66 -0.62 8.30 -1.64
CA VAL A 66 0.14 7.18 -2.20
C VAL A 66 -0.64 5.88 -2.14
N THR A 67 -0.39 4.99 -3.09
CA THR A 67 -0.95 3.64 -3.12
C THR A 67 0.01 2.60 -2.55
N CYS A 68 1.22 3.01 -2.18
CA CYS A 68 2.28 2.15 -1.67
C CYS A 68 2.64 2.53 -0.24
N PRO A 69 2.49 1.61 0.74
CA PRO A 69 2.88 1.86 2.13
C PRO A 69 4.38 2.13 2.34
N HIS A 70 5.24 1.60 1.46
CA HIS A 70 6.66 1.92 1.46
C HIS A 70 6.90 3.40 1.14
N CYS A 71 6.29 3.90 0.05
CA CYS A 71 6.34 5.32 -0.28
C CYS A 71 5.74 6.20 0.83
N PHE A 72 4.63 5.74 1.44
CA PHE A 72 4.01 6.40 2.58
C PHE A 72 5.01 6.61 3.73
N THR A 73 5.73 5.56 4.10
CA THR A 73 6.71 5.61 5.18
C THR A 73 7.95 6.43 4.79
N THR A 74 8.48 6.20 3.59
CA THR A 74 9.72 6.84 3.14
C THR A 74 9.56 8.34 3.01
N ILE A 75 8.51 8.81 2.33
CA ILE A 75 8.26 10.25 2.18
C ILE A 75 7.86 10.86 3.52
N GLY A 76 6.99 10.19 4.30
CA GLY A 76 6.42 10.75 5.52
C GLY A 76 7.35 10.72 6.73
N ARG A 77 8.31 9.79 6.77
CA ARG A 77 9.21 9.61 7.93
C ARG A 77 10.68 9.73 7.58
N ASP A 78 11.11 9.03 6.52
CA ASP A 78 12.54 8.98 6.21
C ASP A 78 13.03 10.33 5.67
N TYR A 79 12.23 11.03 4.83
CA TYR A 79 12.58 12.36 4.32
C TYR A 79 12.58 13.44 5.42
N ALA A 80 11.86 13.24 6.52
CA ALA A 80 11.90 14.15 7.67
C ALA A 80 13.31 14.27 8.28
N GLN A 81 14.16 13.25 8.14
CA GLN A 81 15.58 13.30 8.53
C GLN A 81 16.38 14.35 7.76
N SER A 82 15.90 14.74 6.58
CA SER A 82 16.46 15.84 5.75
C SER A 82 15.71 17.17 5.93
N GLY A 83 14.88 17.27 6.98
CA GLY A 83 14.09 18.47 7.26
C GLY A 83 12.88 18.69 6.34
N PHE A 84 12.48 17.66 5.60
CA PHE A 84 11.33 17.72 4.68
C PHE A 84 10.11 17.02 5.27
N GLU A 85 9.01 17.75 5.41
CA GLU A 85 7.76 17.25 5.99
C GLU A 85 6.57 17.52 5.06
N LEU A 86 5.78 16.49 4.80
CA LEU A 86 4.50 16.56 4.10
C LEU A 86 3.42 15.79 4.84
N GLU A 87 2.18 16.21 4.67
CA GLU A 87 1.03 15.41 5.09
C GLU A 87 0.84 14.24 4.11
N MET A 88 1.11 13.03 4.60
CA MET A 88 0.97 11.82 3.81
C MET A 88 -0.33 11.12 4.11
N LEU A 89 -1.01 10.64 3.06
CA LEU A 89 -2.19 9.79 3.18
C LEU A 89 -1.99 8.53 2.34
N HIS A 90 -2.28 7.40 2.92
CA HIS A 90 -2.49 6.19 2.11
C HIS A 90 -3.86 6.30 1.43
N HIS A 91 -3.96 5.83 0.19
CA HIS A 91 -5.22 5.96 -0.58
C HIS A 91 -6.44 5.41 0.16
N THR A 92 -6.28 4.35 0.95
CA THR A 92 -7.38 3.78 1.74
C THR A 92 -7.91 4.74 2.81
N GLN A 93 -7.03 5.53 3.44
CA GLN A 93 -7.43 6.55 4.40
C GLN A 93 -8.24 7.68 3.74
N LEU A 94 -7.76 8.16 2.58
CA LEU A 94 -8.45 9.23 1.86
C LEU A 94 -9.81 8.77 1.34
N LEU A 95 -9.89 7.59 0.69
CA LEU A 95 -11.14 7.05 0.17
C LEU A 95 -12.16 6.83 1.29
N ASN A 96 -11.72 6.29 2.42
CA ASN A 96 -12.58 6.12 3.59
C ASN A 96 -13.11 7.45 4.13
N THR A 97 -12.27 8.48 4.19
CA THR A 97 -12.70 9.84 4.55
C THR A 97 -13.76 10.36 3.58
N LEU A 98 -13.56 10.20 2.27
CA LEU A 98 -14.50 10.64 1.25
C LEU A 98 -15.86 9.92 1.33
N ILE A 99 -15.86 8.65 1.72
CA ILE A 99 -17.09 7.89 1.98
C ILE A 99 -17.81 8.45 3.22
N LYS A 100 -17.08 8.67 4.32
CA LYS A 100 -17.64 9.25 5.56
C LYS A 100 -18.21 10.66 5.33
N GLU A 101 -17.58 11.44 4.47
CA GLU A 101 -18.06 12.76 4.02
C GLU A 101 -19.19 12.69 2.98
N LYS A 102 -19.63 11.50 2.58
CA LYS A 102 -20.67 11.26 1.54
C LYS A 102 -20.31 11.82 0.16
N ARG A 103 -19.03 12.08 -0.10
CA ARG A 103 -18.49 12.52 -1.40
C ARG A 103 -18.24 11.35 -2.34
N LEU A 104 -18.03 10.17 -1.80
CA LEU A 104 -17.96 8.91 -2.53
C LEU A 104 -19.06 7.98 -1.97
N LYS A 105 -19.87 7.43 -2.86
CA LYS A 105 -20.94 6.51 -2.49
C LYS A 105 -20.65 5.15 -3.10
N PRO A 106 -20.09 4.20 -2.34
CA PRO A 106 -19.94 2.84 -2.81
C PRO A 106 -21.30 2.26 -3.19
N SER A 107 -21.36 1.55 -4.30
CA SER A 107 -22.52 0.71 -4.60
C SER A 107 -22.25 -0.65 -3.97
N PRO A 108 -23.01 -1.05 -2.94
CA PRO A 108 -22.78 -2.35 -2.34
C PRO A 108 -23.00 -3.43 -3.41
N HIS A 109 -21.93 -4.02 -3.85
CA HIS A 109 -22.00 -5.22 -4.66
C HIS A 109 -21.89 -6.38 -3.67
N LYS A 110 -22.97 -7.12 -3.45
CA LYS A 110 -22.89 -8.38 -2.71
C LYS A 110 -22.06 -9.34 -3.57
N SER A 111 -20.75 -9.31 -3.37
CA SER A 111 -19.91 -10.38 -3.86
C SER A 111 -20.25 -11.63 -3.02
N GLU A 112 -20.65 -12.70 -3.68
CA GLU A 112 -20.75 -14.01 -3.03
C GLU A 112 -19.36 -14.62 -2.79
N GLN A 113 -18.32 -14.01 -3.33
CA GLN A 113 -16.94 -14.46 -3.23
C GLN A 113 -16.39 -14.18 -1.83
N LYS A 114 -15.80 -15.19 -1.25
CA LYS A 114 -15.11 -15.07 0.04
C LYS A 114 -13.77 -14.39 -0.16
N LEU A 115 -13.58 -13.28 0.54
CA LEU A 115 -12.36 -12.48 0.47
C LEU A 115 -11.61 -12.52 1.78
N THR A 116 -10.29 -12.65 1.72
CA THR A 116 -9.40 -12.39 2.86
C THR A 116 -8.52 -11.17 2.61
N TYR A 117 -7.97 -10.58 3.66
CA TYR A 117 -7.13 -9.38 3.56
C TYR A 117 -5.72 -9.63 4.09
N HIS A 118 -4.72 -9.26 3.31
CA HIS A 118 -3.34 -9.24 3.74
C HIS A 118 -2.95 -7.85 4.25
N ASP A 119 -2.65 -7.73 5.55
CA ASP A 119 -2.14 -6.49 6.13
C ASP A 119 -0.69 -6.21 5.68
N PRO A 120 -0.45 -5.15 4.91
CA PRO A 120 0.92 -4.76 4.59
C PRO A 120 1.64 -4.28 5.85
N CYS A 121 2.84 -4.82 6.10
CA CYS A 121 3.59 -4.50 7.32
C CYS A 121 3.90 -2.99 7.46
N TYR A 122 4.20 -2.31 6.36
CA TYR A 122 4.45 -0.87 6.35
C TYR A 122 3.19 -0.02 6.57
N LEU A 123 2.00 -0.53 6.26
CA LEU A 123 0.75 0.16 6.58
C LEU A 123 0.33 -0.11 8.03
N GLY A 124 0.23 -1.38 8.40
CA GLY A 124 -0.20 -1.82 9.73
C GLY A 124 0.88 -1.64 10.78
N ARG A 125 1.89 -2.53 10.80
CA ARG A 125 2.87 -2.61 11.89
C ARG A 125 3.69 -1.33 12.06
N HIS A 126 4.12 -0.68 10.97
CA HIS A 126 4.93 0.53 11.03
C HIS A 126 4.12 1.81 11.23
N ASN A 127 2.88 1.86 10.74
CA ASN A 127 2.06 3.08 10.74
C ASN A 127 0.74 2.95 11.50
N GLN A 128 0.42 1.79 12.07
CA GLN A 128 -0.77 1.52 12.90
C GLN A 128 -2.10 1.77 12.13
N ILE A 129 -2.08 1.58 10.80
CA ILE A 129 -3.25 1.78 9.92
C ILE A 129 -3.83 0.41 9.57
N TYR A 130 -4.85 -0.03 10.30
CA TYR A 130 -5.49 -1.35 10.16
C TYR A 130 -6.93 -1.26 9.67
N GLU A 131 -7.69 -0.29 10.17
CA GLU A 131 -9.13 -0.20 9.94
C GLU A 131 -9.52 0.39 8.57
N PRO A 132 -8.86 1.46 8.04
CA PRO A 132 -9.29 2.06 6.78
C PRO A 132 -9.42 1.11 5.60
N PRO A 133 -8.51 0.14 5.37
CA PRO A 133 -8.70 -0.85 4.31
C PRO A 133 -9.93 -1.74 4.52
N ARG A 134 -10.19 -2.15 5.78
CA ARG A 134 -11.33 -3.00 6.14
C ARG A 134 -12.66 -2.25 5.99
N GLU A 135 -12.71 -1.03 6.50
CA GLU A 135 -13.89 -0.15 6.36
C GLU A 135 -14.24 0.11 4.88
N LEU A 136 -13.23 0.17 3.99
CA LEU A 136 -13.47 0.27 2.55
C LEU A 136 -14.09 -1.00 1.97
N LEU A 137 -13.58 -2.18 2.31
CA LEU A 137 -14.12 -3.46 1.87
C LEU A 137 -15.57 -3.65 2.39
N GLU A 138 -15.80 -3.36 3.66
CA GLU A 138 -17.14 -3.40 4.27
C GLU A 138 -18.12 -2.43 3.58
N SER A 139 -17.67 -1.20 3.28
CA SER A 139 -18.49 -0.21 2.58
C SER A 139 -18.84 -0.63 1.14
N ALA A 140 -18.03 -1.47 0.53
CA ALA A 140 -18.31 -2.10 -0.76
C ALA A 140 -19.20 -3.35 -0.65
N GLY A 141 -19.62 -3.73 0.57
CA GLY A 141 -20.46 -4.90 0.82
C GLY A 141 -19.70 -6.22 0.89
N VAL A 142 -18.38 -6.17 1.08
CA VAL A 142 -17.51 -7.35 1.18
C VAL A 142 -17.23 -7.67 2.64
N GLU A 143 -17.51 -8.89 3.05
CA GLU A 143 -17.14 -9.42 4.36
C GLU A 143 -15.72 -10.03 4.29
N VAL A 144 -14.84 -9.58 5.18
CA VAL A 144 -13.46 -10.06 5.23
C VAL A 144 -13.37 -11.28 6.12
N ASN A 145 -12.97 -12.42 5.54
CA ASN A 145 -12.60 -13.60 6.30
C ASN A 145 -11.12 -13.50 6.71
N GLU A 146 -10.87 -13.09 7.95
CA GLU A 146 -9.53 -12.78 8.43
C GLU A 146 -8.61 -14.02 8.50
N MET A 147 -7.36 -13.83 8.10
CA MET A 147 -6.32 -14.82 8.37
C MET A 147 -6.01 -14.88 9.87
N PRO A 148 -5.56 -16.02 10.42
CA PRO A 148 -5.23 -16.16 11.86
C PRO A 148 -4.20 -15.12 12.35
N ARG A 149 -3.19 -14.80 11.52
CA ARG A 149 -2.22 -13.74 11.78
C ARG A 149 -2.62 -12.49 10.99
N ASN A 150 -3.39 -11.61 11.61
CA ASN A 150 -3.85 -10.35 11.03
C ASN A 150 -3.49 -9.15 11.91
N LYS A 151 -3.72 -7.93 11.43
CA LYS A 151 -3.45 -6.66 12.12
C LYS A 151 -2.03 -6.61 12.70
N GLU A 152 -1.88 -6.38 14.01
CA GLU A 152 -0.57 -6.27 14.69
C GLU A 152 0.27 -7.53 14.57
N ARG A 153 -0.38 -8.68 14.49
CA ARG A 153 0.28 -10.00 14.38
C ARG A 153 0.41 -10.47 12.93
N SER A 154 0.08 -9.63 11.95
CA SER A 154 0.11 -10.02 10.55
C SER A 154 1.47 -10.59 10.14
N PHE A 155 1.46 -11.66 9.36
CA PHE A 155 2.68 -12.23 8.84
C PHE A 155 3.14 -11.50 7.57
N CYS A 156 4.45 -11.42 7.35
CA CYS A 156 5.03 -10.69 6.23
C CYS A 156 4.75 -11.38 4.89
N CYS A 157 4.61 -10.59 3.81
CA CYS A 157 4.61 -11.12 2.45
C CYS A 157 5.99 -11.55 1.93
N GLY A 158 7.06 -11.20 2.66
CA GLY A 158 8.43 -11.55 2.30
C GLY A 158 9.15 -10.55 1.40
N ALA A 159 8.55 -9.42 1.03
CA ALA A 159 9.19 -8.43 0.14
C ALA A 159 10.22 -7.53 0.82
N GLY A 160 10.06 -7.30 2.12
CA GLY A 160 10.83 -6.29 2.87
C GLY A 160 12.33 -6.52 2.89
N GLY A 161 13.10 -5.45 3.14
CA GLY A 161 14.55 -5.52 3.21
C GLY A 161 15.25 -5.91 1.91
N GLY A 162 14.64 -5.63 0.76
CA GLY A 162 15.17 -6.02 -0.55
C GLY A 162 15.03 -7.52 -0.87
N ARG A 163 14.37 -8.31 -0.01
CA ARG A 163 14.25 -9.77 -0.15
C ARG A 163 13.48 -10.20 -1.40
N MET A 164 12.58 -9.38 -1.92
CA MET A 164 11.85 -9.71 -3.14
C MET A 164 12.75 -9.88 -4.38
N TRP A 165 13.98 -9.34 -4.34
CA TRP A 165 14.98 -9.49 -5.41
C TRP A 165 16.04 -10.56 -5.11
N MET A 166 15.87 -11.30 -4.01
CA MET A 166 16.82 -12.32 -3.57
C MET A 166 16.17 -13.70 -3.70
N GLU A 167 16.99 -14.68 -4.10
CA GLU A 167 16.58 -16.07 -4.00
C GLU A 167 16.71 -16.56 -2.56
N GLU A 168 15.64 -17.19 -2.04
CA GLU A 168 15.67 -17.83 -0.73
C GLU A 168 16.20 -19.26 -0.88
N LYS A 169 17.38 -19.51 -0.30
CA LYS A 169 18.06 -20.81 -0.37
C LYS A 169 18.09 -21.56 0.95
N ILE A 170 17.62 -20.93 2.04
CA ILE A 170 17.62 -21.48 3.40
C ILE A 170 16.19 -21.49 3.93
N GLY A 171 15.68 -22.67 4.25
CA GLY A 171 14.32 -22.83 4.73
C GLY A 171 13.27 -22.63 3.64
N GLU A 172 12.08 -22.18 4.05
CA GLU A 172 10.94 -21.92 3.17
C GLU A 172 10.79 -20.43 2.88
N ARG A 173 10.42 -20.08 1.66
CA ARG A 173 10.12 -18.69 1.30
C ARG A 173 8.96 -18.16 2.15
N ILE A 174 9.14 -16.95 2.67
CA ILE A 174 8.17 -16.30 3.56
C ILE A 174 6.79 -16.14 2.90
N ASN A 175 6.75 -15.80 1.62
CA ASN A 175 5.50 -15.64 0.89
C ASN A 175 4.70 -16.94 0.79
N LEU A 176 5.36 -18.11 0.70
CA LEU A 176 4.68 -19.41 0.66
C LEU A 176 3.93 -19.67 1.96
N ASN A 177 4.59 -19.43 3.12
CA ASN A 177 3.94 -19.55 4.42
C ASN A 177 2.73 -18.62 4.57
N ARG A 178 2.85 -17.37 4.05
CA ARG A 178 1.72 -16.41 4.09
C ARG A 178 0.57 -16.84 3.17
N VAL A 179 0.89 -17.36 2.00
CA VAL A 179 -0.09 -17.84 1.04
C VAL A 179 -0.84 -19.07 1.56
N ASP A 180 -0.15 -19.99 2.25
CA ASP A 180 -0.80 -21.14 2.92
C ASP A 180 -1.86 -20.68 3.93
N GLU A 181 -1.59 -19.62 4.70
CA GLU A 181 -2.57 -19.02 5.60
C GLU A 181 -3.79 -18.44 4.85
N ALA A 182 -3.53 -17.76 3.73
CA ALA A 182 -4.61 -17.19 2.92
C ALA A 182 -5.49 -18.28 2.30
N ILE A 183 -4.89 -19.32 1.73
CA ILE A 183 -5.61 -20.48 1.18
C ILE A 183 -6.42 -21.19 2.27
N ALA A 184 -5.87 -21.35 3.47
CA ALA A 184 -6.53 -22.00 4.60
C ALA A 184 -7.79 -21.28 5.10
N THR A 185 -7.98 -19.99 4.77
CA THR A 185 -9.23 -19.27 5.05
C THR A 185 -10.40 -19.75 4.19
N GLY A 186 -10.13 -20.47 3.09
CA GLY A 186 -11.13 -20.82 2.08
C GLY A 186 -11.62 -19.63 1.25
N ALA A 187 -10.86 -18.53 1.24
CA ALA A 187 -11.15 -17.38 0.42
C ALA A 187 -10.83 -17.64 -1.07
N GLU A 188 -11.61 -17.03 -1.95
CA GLU A 188 -11.42 -17.07 -3.40
C GLU A 188 -10.56 -15.90 -3.88
N GLU A 189 -10.50 -14.84 -3.05
CA GLU A 189 -9.76 -13.61 -3.32
C GLU A 189 -8.93 -13.17 -2.11
N VAL A 190 -7.76 -12.59 -2.38
CA VAL A 190 -6.91 -11.92 -1.38
C VAL A 190 -6.75 -10.45 -1.76
N ALA A 191 -7.31 -9.55 -0.97
CA ALA A 191 -7.06 -8.12 -1.13
C ALA A 191 -5.75 -7.72 -0.45
N VAL A 192 -4.96 -6.88 -1.14
CA VAL A 192 -3.71 -6.34 -0.62
C VAL A 192 -3.61 -4.83 -0.83
N GLY A 193 -3.15 -4.11 0.19
CA GLY A 193 -2.97 -2.65 0.15
C GLY A 193 -1.54 -2.21 -0.20
N CYS A 194 -0.74 -3.04 -0.89
CA CYS A 194 0.66 -2.75 -1.19
C CYS A 194 1.09 -3.44 -2.49
N PRO A 195 1.70 -2.71 -3.45
CA PRO A 195 2.15 -3.31 -4.71
C PRO A 195 3.22 -4.41 -4.52
N PHE A 196 4.12 -4.27 -3.54
CA PHE A 196 5.09 -5.31 -3.23
C PHE A 196 4.42 -6.57 -2.66
N CYS A 197 3.45 -6.40 -1.77
CA CYS A 197 2.67 -7.53 -1.24
C CYS A 197 1.91 -8.23 -2.38
N ARG A 198 1.35 -7.47 -3.32
CA ARG A 198 0.65 -8.04 -4.47
C ARG A 198 1.56 -8.95 -5.28
N VAL A 199 2.77 -8.51 -5.61
CA VAL A 199 3.75 -9.32 -6.34
C VAL A 199 4.07 -10.60 -5.57
N MET A 200 4.43 -10.48 -4.29
CA MET A 200 4.87 -11.61 -3.48
C MET A 200 3.75 -12.63 -3.21
N VAL A 201 2.53 -12.15 -2.94
CA VAL A 201 1.39 -13.04 -2.72
C VAL A 201 0.97 -13.72 -4.02
N SER A 202 0.94 -12.98 -5.15
CA SER A 202 0.65 -13.58 -6.46
C SER A 202 1.67 -14.65 -6.84
N ASP A 203 2.96 -14.37 -6.65
CA ASP A 203 4.04 -15.32 -6.91
C ASP A 203 3.89 -16.59 -6.02
N GLY A 204 3.55 -16.40 -4.75
CA GLY A 204 3.26 -17.51 -3.85
C GLY A 204 2.04 -18.34 -4.26
N MET A 205 0.95 -17.69 -4.73
CA MET A 205 -0.25 -18.39 -5.23
C MET A 205 0.10 -19.25 -6.46
N VAL A 206 0.88 -18.70 -7.39
CA VAL A 206 1.36 -19.45 -8.55
C VAL A 206 2.22 -20.65 -8.12
N ALA A 207 3.15 -20.46 -7.19
CA ALA A 207 4.02 -21.54 -6.70
C ALA A 207 3.25 -22.66 -5.98
N LYS A 208 2.09 -22.35 -5.39
CA LYS A 208 1.19 -23.32 -4.75
C LYS A 208 0.12 -23.89 -5.68
N ASN A 209 0.13 -23.52 -7.00
CA ASN A 209 -0.91 -23.87 -7.95
C ASN A 209 -2.32 -23.52 -7.46
N SER A 210 -2.47 -22.42 -6.76
CA SER A 210 -3.74 -21.94 -6.20
C SER A 210 -4.49 -21.09 -7.23
N SER A 211 -5.82 -21.25 -7.28
CA SER A 211 -6.73 -20.44 -8.10
C SER A 211 -7.18 -19.15 -7.39
N VAL A 212 -6.74 -18.89 -6.18
CA VAL A 212 -7.10 -17.69 -5.40
C VAL A 212 -6.56 -16.43 -6.10
N GLU A 213 -7.44 -15.49 -6.39
CA GLU A 213 -7.07 -14.23 -7.08
C GLU A 213 -6.47 -13.22 -6.09
N VAL A 214 -5.49 -12.44 -6.53
CA VAL A 214 -4.85 -11.39 -5.73
C VAL A 214 -5.19 -10.01 -6.30
N LEU A 215 -5.95 -9.21 -5.54
CA LEU A 215 -6.49 -7.91 -5.90
C LEU A 215 -5.56 -6.75 -5.49
#